data_93795d1fa77d55257dd0afbb92d9e555
#
_entry.id   93795d1fa77d55257dd0afbb92d9e555
#
_cell.length_a   1.000
_cell.length_b   1.000
_cell.length_c   1.000
_cell.angle_alpha   90.00
_cell.angle_beta   90.00
_cell.angle_gamma   90.00
#
_symmetry.space_group_name_H-M   'P 1'
#
loop_
_entity.id
_entity.type
_entity.pdbx_description
1 polymer ?
#
loop_
_entity_poly.entity_id
_entity_poly.type
_entity_poly.pdbx_seq_one_letter_code
_entity_poly.pdbx_strand_id
1 'polypeptide(L)'
;MKQYTVDTTLPKNLPLLMKSRAEQYPDTVLQASKNSKGEFEYFTYKKVYEDVLITALALQEMGIKKEDRVGLISDNRREWLITDLALLSLGACDVPRGCDSMGSEIRFILSFAECSFCFFENARQLEKVLEKREDVPSLKTAVLFEGLTDNLKAKANETGITLYRFDDIMLRGEEIGIKQRSKIETIMEQVDGEDLATIIFTSGTTGTPKGVMLTHRNYLAQCEVVHNVMTVQPGHMWLSVLPVWHSFERVIQYLAITFKSGLAYSKPIAAAMLPD
;
A
#
# COMPACT_ATOMS: atom_id res chain seq x y z
N MET A 1 -37.07 -4.08 -1.58
CA MET A 1 -35.62 -3.93 -1.67
C MET A 1 -35.32 -2.45 -1.93
N LYS A 2 -34.59 -1.78 -1.05
CA LYS A 2 -34.12 -0.42 -1.36
C LYS A 2 -33.08 -0.54 -2.47
N GLN A 3 -33.37 0.01 -3.63
CA GLN A 3 -32.39 0.14 -4.72
C GLN A 3 -31.34 1.15 -4.23
N TYR A 4 -30.17 0.67 -3.83
CA TYR A 4 -29.04 1.54 -3.56
C TYR A 4 -28.50 1.99 -4.92
N THR A 5 -28.78 3.23 -5.29
CA THR A 5 -28.08 3.87 -6.41
C THR A 5 -26.63 4.03 -6.01
N VAL A 6 -25.74 3.30 -6.66
CA VAL A 6 -24.30 3.50 -6.51
C VAL A 6 -23.97 4.84 -7.17
N ASP A 7 -23.32 5.71 -6.40
CA ASP A 7 -22.78 6.95 -6.94
C ASP A 7 -21.70 6.59 -7.96
N THR A 8 -22.01 6.75 -9.24
CA THR A 8 -21.17 6.36 -10.37
C THR A 8 -20.08 7.39 -10.67
N THR A 9 -20.13 8.55 -10.02
CA THR A 9 -19.10 9.59 -10.16
C THR A 9 -17.98 9.35 -9.14
N LEU A 10 -16.99 8.54 -9.53
CA LEU A 10 -15.80 8.38 -8.71
C LEU A 10 -14.87 9.61 -8.87
N PRO A 11 -14.12 9.96 -7.82
CA PRO A 11 -13.08 10.97 -7.92
C PRO A 11 -12.01 10.59 -8.96
N LYS A 12 -11.24 11.57 -9.42
CA LYS A 12 -10.23 11.37 -10.48
C LYS A 12 -9.05 10.47 -10.09
N ASN A 13 -8.80 10.28 -8.78
CA ASN A 13 -7.71 9.43 -8.29
C ASN A 13 -8.11 8.65 -7.02
N LEU A 14 -7.32 7.63 -6.69
CA LEU A 14 -7.58 6.72 -5.58
C LEU A 14 -7.48 7.37 -4.19
N PRO A 15 -6.51 8.26 -3.89
CA PRO A 15 -6.50 8.99 -2.62
C PRO A 15 -7.75 9.83 -2.37
N LEU A 16 -8.25 10.52 -3.39
CA LEU A 16 -9.49 11.29 -3.27
C LEU A 16 -10.72 10.39 -3.08
N LEU A 17 -10.71 9.17 -3.65
CA LEU A 17 -11.74 8.16 -3.35
C LEU A 17 -11.72 7.81 -1.85
N MET A 18 -10.54 7.53 -1.29
CA MET A 18 -10.39 7.24 0.14
C MET A 18 -10.85 8.43 1.02
N LYS A 19 -10.41 9.65 0.70
CA LYS A 19 -10.85 10.88 1.38
C LYS A 19 -12.37 11.00 1.39
N SER A 20 -13.00 10.91 0.21
CA SER A 20 -14.46 11.01 0.08
C SER A 20 -15.20 9.98 0.95
N ARG A 21 -14.70 8.76 1.03
CA ARG A 21 -15.34 7.70 1.83
C ARG A 21 -15.11 7.91 3.34
N ALA A 22 -13.94 8.38 3.74
CA ALA A 22 -13.65 8.72 5.13
C ALA A 22 -14.53 9.90 5.64
N GLU A 23 -14.84 10.86 4.77
CA GLU A 23 -15.74 11.97 5.10
C GLU A 23 -17.21 11.54 5.18
N GLN A 24 -17.67 10.66 4.27
CA GLN A 24 -19.07 10.23 4.20
C GLN A 24 -19.41 9.10 5.19
N TYR A 25 -18.45 8.23 5.53
CA TYR A 25 -18.63 7.01 6.33
C TYR A 25 -17.53 6.87 7.39
N PRO A 26 -17.27 7.92 8.22
CA PRO A 26 -16.12 7.96 9.12
C PRO A 26 -16.05 6.79 10.09
N ASP A 27 -17.20 6.32 10.59
CA ASP A 27 -17.30 5.30 11.64
C ASP A 27 -17.45 3.87 11.09
N THR A 28 -17.60 3.71 9.77
CA THR A 28 -17.64 2.38 9.15
C THR A 28 -16.26 1.74 9.20
N VAL A 29 -16.20 0.44 9.50
CA VAL A 29 -14.95 -0.33 9.50
C VAL A 29 -14.42 -0.48 8.08
N LEU A 30 -13.17 -0.05 7.84
CA LEU A 30 -12.46 -0.29 6.59
C LEU A 30 -11.48 -1.46 6.70
N GLN A 31 -10.80 -1.62 7.82
CA GLN A 31 -9.80 -2.68 7.98
C GLN A 31 -10.04 -3.48 9.24
N ALA A 32 -9.87 -4.80 9.14
CA ALA A 32 -9.79 -5.71 10.26
C ALA A 32 -8.48 -6.51 10.17
N SER A 33 -7.68 -6.49 11.22
CA SER A 33 -6.38 -7.16 11.27
C SER A 33 -6.20 -7.85 12.61
N LYS A 34 -5.57 -9.03 12.62
CA LYS A 34 -5.31 -9.75 13.88
C LYS A 34 -4.15 -9.11 14.64
N ASN A 35 -4.36 -8.90 15.92
CA ASN A 35 -3.32 -8.47 16.86
C ASN A 35 -2.40 -9.65 17.25
N SER A 36 -1.42 -9.40 18.12
CA SER A 36 -0.47 -10.42 18.60
C SER A 36 -1.12 -11.59 19.36
N LYS A 37 -2.37 -11.43 19.82
CA LYS A 37 -3.16 -12.48 20.49
C LYS A 37 -4.03 -13.28 19.53
N GLY A 38 -4.05 -12.91 18.23
CA GLY A 38 -4.90 -13.51 17.21
C GLY A 38 -6.34 -12.99 17.19
N GLU A 39 -6.65 -11.92 17.92
CA GLU A 39 -7.96 -11.29 17.96
C GLU A 39 -8.05 -10.21 16.89
N PHE A 40 -9.20 -10.07 16.24
CA PHE A 40 -9.39 -9.00 15.27
C PHE A 40 -9.53 -7.63 15.95
N GLU A 41 -8.73 -6.68 15.47
CA GLU A 41 -8.85 -5.26 15.72
C GLU A 41 -9.45 -4.58 14.51
N TYR A 42 -10.37 -3.63 14.74
CA TYR A 42 -11.14 -2.98 13.69
C TYR A 42 -10.75 -1.51 13.57
N PHE A 43 -10.50 -1.06 12.34
CA PHE A 43 -10.09 0.30 12.03
C PHE A 43 -11.10 0.95 11.10
N THR A 44 -11.65 2.09 11.50
CA THR A 44 -12.65 2.82 10.73
C THR A 44 -12.04 3.55 9.54
N TYR A 45 -12.87 3.95 8.57
CA TYR A 45 -12.44 4.79 7.45
C TYR A 45 -11.71 6.04 7.92
N LYS A 46 -12.25 6.72 8.93
CA LYS A 46 -11.61 7.90 9.53
C LYS A 46 -10.20 7.58 10.03
N LYS A 47 -10.06 6.50 10.83
CA LYS A 47 -8.76 6.11 11.39
C LYS A 47 -7.75 5.75 10.30
N VAL A 48 -8.16 4.96 9.30
CA VAL A 48 -7.27 4.56 8.20
C VAL A 48 -6.87 5.78 7.37
N TYR A 49 -7.79 6.71 7.09
CA TYR A 49 -7.46 7.94 6.37
C TYR A 49 -6.49 8.83 7.15
N GLU A 50 -6.67 8.96 8.47
CA GLU A 50 -5.71 9.67 9.33
C GLU A 50 -4.32 9.02 9.27
N ASP A 51 -4.24 7.68 9.31
CA ASP A 51 -2.98 6.94 9.18
C ASP A 51 -2.32 7.15 7.81
N VAL A 52 -3.10 7.19 6.73
CA VAL A 52 -2.62 7.53 5.38
C VAL A 52 -2.01 8.94 5.36
N LEU A 53 -2.70 9.93 5.93
CA LEU A 53 -2.20 11.31 5.97
C LEU A 53 -0.93 11.46 6.81
N ILE A 54 -0.88 10.81 7.97
CA ILE A 54 0.28 10.79 8.87
C ILE A 54 1.48 10.16 8.14
N THR A 55 1.27 9.01 7.50
CA THR A 55 2.32 8.34 6.71
C THR A 55 2.78 9.23 5.56
N ALA A 56 1.87 9.85 4.80
CA ALA A 56 2.20 10.73 3.69
C ALA A 56 2.99 11.98 4.14
N LEU A 57 2.63 12.59 5.28
CA LEU A 57 3.38 13.71 5.86
C LEU A 57 4.84 13.35 6.15
N ALA A 58 5.06 12.19 6.80
CA ALA A 58 6.40 11.73 7.10
C ALA A 58 7.20 11.40 5.82
N LEU A 59 6.59 10.73 4.85
CA LEU A 59 7.22 10.39 3.58
C LEU A 59 7.58 11.63 2.77
N GLN A 60 6.70 12.65 2.75
CA GLN A 60 6.98 13.93 2.11
C GLN A 60 8.20 14.62 2.73
N GLU A 61 8.28 14.64 4.07
CA GLU A 61 9.43 15.20 4.78
C GLU A 61 10.71 14.42 4.51
N MET A 62 10.61 13.10 4.32
CA MET A 62 11.72 12.23 3.92
C MET A 62 12.12 12.36 2.45
N GLY A 63 11.43 13.23 1.69
CA GLY A 63 11.77 13.60 0.32
C GLY A 63 11.03 12.84 -0.77
N ILE A 64 10.03 12.00 -0.43
CA ILE A 64 9.15 11.36 -1.43
C ILE A 64 8.28 12.41 -2.10
N LYS A 65 8.22 12.35 -3.42
CA LYS A 65 7.52 13.31 -4.27
C LYS A 65 6.89 12.63 -5.48
N LYS A 66 6.14 13.40 -6.25
CA LYS A 66 5.52 12.97 -7.51
C LYS A 66 6.52 12.27 -8.44
N GLU A 67 6.10 11.18 -9.04
CA GLU A 67 6.85 10.32 -9.98
C GLU A 67 7.94 9.45 -9.33
N ASP A 68 8.17 9.56 -8.02
CA ASP A 68 9.06 8.62 -7.34
C ASP A 68 8.50 7.20 -7.38
N ARG A 69 9.39 6.23 -7.58
CA ARG A 69 9.08 4.80 -7.59
C ARG A 69 9.57 4.17 -6.30
N VAL A 70 8.65 3.65 -5.52
CA VAL A 70 8.91 3.14 -4.18
C VAL A 70 8.64 1.65 -4.11
N GLY A 71 9.63 0.86 -3.73
CA GLY A 71 9.46 -0.59 -3.55
C GLY A 71 8.49 -0.89 -2.40
N LEU A 72 7.66 -1.92 -2.56
CA LEU A 72 6.72 -2.39 -1.52
C LEU A 72 6.71 -3.93 -1.49
N ILE A 73 7.62 -4.50 -0.71
CA ILE A 73 7.87 -5.95 -0.63
C ILE A 73 7.17 -6.51 0.59
N SER A 74 5.92 -6.89 0.43
CA SER A 74 5.08 -7.38 1.54
C SER A 74 3.88 -8.17 1.04
N ASP A 75 3.38 -9.05 1.88
CA ASP A 75 2.10 -9.74 1.71
C ASP A 75 0.95 -8.88 2.27
N ASN A 76 -0.28 -9.42 2.23
CA ASN A 76 -1.49 -8.71 2.63
C ASN A 76 -1.47 -8.34 4.11
N ARG A 77 -1.55 -7.06 4.40
CA ARG A 77 -1.58 -6.52 5.75
C ARG A 77 -2.13 -5.09 5.75
N ARG A 78 -2.52 -4.63 6.92
CA ARG A 78 -3.10 -3.30 7.10
C ARG A 78 -2.17 -2.19 6.60
N GLU A 79 -0.90 -2.26 6.98
CA GLU A 79 0.12 -1.24 6.66
C GLU A 79 0.40 -1.16 5.15
N TRP A 80 0.13 -2.25 4.40
CA TRP A 80 0.29 -2.26 2.96
C TRP A 80 -0.62 -1.22 2.28
N LEU A 81 -1.94 -1.26 2.59
CA LEU A 81 -2.91 -0.30 2.00
C LEU A 81 -2.65 1.14 2.47
N ILE A 82 -2.23 1.33 3.73
CA ILE A 82 -1.86 2.64 4.25
C ILE A 82 -0.67 3.21 3.47
N THR A 83 0.37 2.41 3.27
CA THR A 83 1.57 2.79 2.53
C THR A 83 1.25 3.10 1.07
N ASP A 84 0.48 2.24 0.42
CA ASP A 84 0.01 2.43 -0.94
C ASP A 84 -0.70 3.78 -1.10
N LEU A 85 -1.76 4.01 -0.34
CA LEU A 85 -2.52 5.26 -0.41
C LEU A 85 -1.70 6.50 0.00
N ALA A 86 -0.73 6.35 0.92
CA ALA A 86 0.16 7.44 1.30
C ALA A 86 1.10 7.83 0.15
N LEU A 87 1.69 6.87 -0.56
CA LEU A 87 2.51 7.11 -1.74
C LEU A 87 1.70 7.76 -2.85
N LEU A 88 0.53 7.20 -3.14
CA LEU A 88 -0.40 7.73 -4.13
C LEU A 88 -0.86 9.16 -3.80
N SER A 89 -0.98 9.49 -2.51
CA SER A 89 -1.33 10.84 -2.05
C SER A 89 -0.26 11.88 -2.39
N LEU A 90 0.99 11.44 -2.57
CA LEU A 90 2.12 12.28 -2.97
C LEU A 90 2.37 12.27 -4.49
N GLY A 91 1.56 11.52 -5.25
CA GLY A 91 1.77 11.30 -6.69
C GLY A 91 2.97 10.40 -6.99
N ALA A 92 3.48 9.67 -6.00
CA ALA A 92 4.46 8.60 -6.17
C ALA A 92 3.75 7.30 -6.54
N CYS A 93 4.45 6.37 -7.17
CA CYS A 93 3.92 5.04 -7.46
C CYS A 93 4.66 3.95 -6.67
N ASP A 94 3.95 2.90 -6.32
CA ASP A 94 4.59 1.73 -5.75
C ASP A 94 5.11 0.75 -6.80
N VAL A 95 6.10 -0.05 -6.38
CA VAL A 95 6.64 -1.18 -7.13
C VAL A 95 6.49 -2.41 -6.24
N PRO A 96 5.32 -3.09 -6.29
CA PRO A 96 4.97 -4.09 -5.30
C PRO A 96 5.50 -5.48 -5.67
N ARG A 97 5.85 -6.28 -4.64
CA ARG A 97 6.18 -7.70 -4.78
C ARG A 97 5.89 -8.45 -3.48
N GLY A 98 5.57 -9.76 -3.61
CA GLY A 98 5.29 -10.63 -2.47
C GLY A 98 6.54 -11.16 -1.78
N CYS A 99 6.36 -11.63 -0.54
CA CYS A 99 7.41 -12.16 0.31
C CYS A 99 7.94 -13.53 -0.15
N ASP A 100 7.20 -14.25 -0.98
CA ASP A 100 7.58 -15.54 -1.58
C ASP A 100 8.63 -15.41 -2.70
N SER A 101 8.85 -14.20 -3.22
CA SER A 101 9.79 -13.95 -4.32
C SER A 101 11.24 -14.20 -3.93
N MET A 102 12.01 -14.68 -4.90
CA MET A 102 13.46 -14.88 -4.73
C MET A 102 14.20 -13.56 -4.59
N GLY A 103 15.33 -13.57 -3.86
CA GLY A 103 16.16 -12.37 -3.67
C GLY A 103 16.65 -11.77 -4.99
N SER A 104 17.01 -12.60 -5.97
CA SER A 104 17.41 -12.14 -7.31
C SER A 104 16.30 -11.38 -8.03
N GLU A 105 15.05 -11.82 -7.88
CA GLU A 105 13.90 -11.17 -8.48
C GLU A 105 13.61 -9.82 -7.82
N ILE A 106 13.62 -9.76 -6.49
CA ILE A 106 13.43 -8.51 -5.73
C ILE A 106 14.52 -7.50 -6.12
N ARG A 107 15.79 -7.91 -6.14
CA ARG A 107 16.90 -7.03 -6.53
C ARG A 107 16.74 -6.52 -7.95
N PHE A 108 16.40 -7.41 -8.90
CA PHE A 108 16.14 -7.01 -10.29
C PHE A 108 15.05 -5.94 -10.39
N ILE A 109 13.90 -6.16 -9.73
CA ILE A 109 12.76 -5.25 -9.78
C ILE A 109 13.13 -3.88 -9.20
N LEU A 110 13.74 -3.85 -8.01
CA LEU A 110 14.13 -2.61 -7.34
C LEU A 110 15.19 -1.84 -8.13
N SER A 111 16.14 -2.55 -8.73
CA SER A 111 17.20 -1.97 -9.57
C SER A 111 16.63 -1.42 -10.87
N PHE A 112 15.81 -2.23 -11.58
CA PHE A 112 15.22 -1.84 -12.86
C PHE A 112 14.28 -0.63 -12.74
N ALA A 113 13.48 -0.61 -11.66
CA ALA A 113 12.61 0.52 -11.35
C ALA A 113 13.36 1.70 -10.70
N GLU A 114 14.67 1.58 -10.43
CA GLU A 114 15.52 2.59 -9.78
C GLU A 114 14.95 3.07 -8.43
N CYS A 115 14.36 2.15 -7.66
CA CYS A 115 13.78 2.48 -6.36
C CYS A 115 14.85 2.98 -5.39
N SER A 116 14.73 4.23 -4.94
CA SER A 116 15.62 4.79 -3.91
C SER A 116 15.10 4.54 -2.49
N PHE A 117 13.83 4.21 -2.38
CA PHE A 117 13.10 3.94 -1.14
C PHE A 117 12.33 2.62 -1.27
N CYS A 118 12.32 1.79 -0.22
CA CYS A 118 11.58 0.54 -0.24
C CYS A 118 11.03 0.18 1.14
N PHE A 119 9.75 -0.24 1.17
CA PHE A 119 9.14 -0.89 2.32
C PHE A 119 9.30 -2.40 2.21
N PHE A 120 9.65 -3.03 3.31
CA PHE A 120 9.77 -4.48 3.42
C PHE A 120 8.90 -4.99 4.56
N GLU A 121 8.27 -6.14 4.38
CA GLU A 121 7.47 -6.75 5.44
C GLU A 121 8.30 -6.96 6.72
N ASN A 122 9.50 -7.55 6.57
CA ASN A 122 10.35 -7.89 7.71
C ASN A 122 11.84 -7.97 7.33
N ALA A 123 12.66 -8.27 8.34
CA ALA A 123 14.10 -8.43 8.21
C ALA A 123 14.51 -9.39 7.08
N ARG A 124 13.82 -10.54 6.95
CA ARG A 124 14.12 -11.56 5.93
C ARG A 124 14.02 -11.01 4.50
N GLN A 125 13.06 -10.11 4.24
CA GLN A 125 12.90 -9.54 2.90
C GLN A 125 14.03 -8.53 2.60
N LEU A 126 14.44 -7.72 3.58
CA LEU A 126 15.57 -6.81 3.43
C LEU A 126 16.89 -7.58 3.24
N GLU A 127 17.10 -8.66 3.99
CA GLU A 127 18.31 -9.50 3.89
C GLU A 127 18.51 -10.04 2.47
N LYS A 128 17.43 -10.40 1.74
CA LYS A 128 17.49 -10.79 0.33
C LYS A 128 18.14 -9.72 -0.57
N VAL A 129 18.00 -8.44 -0.20
CA VAL A 129 18.64 -7.31 -0.91
C VAL A 129 20.09 -7.14 -0.44
N LEU A 130 20.33 -7.23 0.88
CA LEU A 130 21.66 -7.06 1.46
C LEU A 130 22.66 -8.14 1.06
N GLU A 131 22.19 -9.35 0.69
CA GLU A 131 23.04 -10.45 0.19
C GLU A 131 23.89 -10.07 -1.03
N LYS A 132 23.35 -9.22 -1.91
CA LYS A 132 24.00 -8.67 -3.10
C LYS A 132 23.60 -7.22 -3.28
N ARG A 133 24.06 -6.39 -2.35
CA ARG A 133 23.73 -4.95 -2.27
C ARG A 133 24.10 -4.18 -3.53
N GLU A 134 25.17 -4.60 -4.19
CA GLU A 134 25.66 -4.05 -5.44
C GLU A 134 24.66 -4.13 -6.60
N ASP A 135 23.74 -5.10 -6.57
CA ASP A 135 22.70 -5.25 -7.59
C ASP A 135 21.63 -4.12 -7.51
N VAL A 136 21.54 -3.39 -6.37
CA VAL A 136 20.49 -2.36 -6.14
C VAL A 136 21.11 -1.04 -5.68
N PRO A 137 21.99 -0.41 -6.48
CA PRO A 137 22.76 0.79 -6.07
C PRO A 137 21.89 2.01 -5.78
N SER A 138 20.67 2.07 -6.37
CA SER A 138 19.71 3.16 -6.17
C SER A 138 19.11 3.21 -4.76
N LEU A 139 18.95 2.06 -4.08
CA LEU A 139 18.27 1.99 -2.79
C LEU A 139 19.07 2.73 -1.70
N LYS A 140 18.48 3.73 -1.06
CA LYS A 140 19.06 4.54 0.01
C LYS A 140 18.33 4.41 1.33
N THR A 141 17.03 4.19 1.28
CA THR A 141 16.19 4.13 2.46
C THR A 141 15.32 2.87 2.43
N ALA A 142 15.30 2.18 3.56
CA ALA A 142 14.41 1.04 3.77
C ALA A 142 13.55 1.25 5.02
N VAL A 143 12.32 0.74 4.98
CA VAL A 143 11.39 0.73 6.12
C VAL A 143 10.93 -0.69 6.34
N LEU A 144 10.98 -1.18 7.58
CA LEU A 144 10.42 -2.48 7.95
C LEU A 144 9.07 -2.30 8.63
N PHE A 145 8.09 -3.09 8.23
CA PHE A 145 6.82 -3.19 8.96
C PHE A 145 7.00 -3.91 10.30
N GLU A 146 7.92 -4.89 10.35
CA GLU A 146 8.21 -5.63 11.58
C GLU A 146 9.64 -6.17 11.62
N GLY A 147 10.09 -6.60 12.81
CA GLY A 147 11.34 -7.36 12.97
C GLY A 147 12.63 -6.55 12.85
N LEU A 148 12.61 -5.23 13.06
CA LEU A 148 13.82 -4.44 13.12
C LEU A 148 14.63 -4.76 14.38
N THR A 149 15.93 -5.06 14.20
CA THR A 149 16.89 -5.23 15.26
C THR A 149 18.07 -4.27 15.08
N ASP A 150 18.76 -3.93 16.17
CA ASP A 150 19.93 -3.02 16.11
C ASP A 150 21.07 -3.58 15.23
N ASN A 151 21.25 -4.91 15.25
CA ASN A 151 22.22 -5.58 14.37
C ASN A 151 21.87 -5.41 12.89
N LEU A 152 20.60 -5.59 12.52
CA LEU A 152 20.15 -5.38 11.15
C LEU A 152 20.29 -3.92 10.72
N LYS A 153 20.01 -2.99 11.63
CA LYS A 153 20.19 -1.54 11.40
C LYS A 153 21.64 -1.18 11.15
N ALA A 154 22.55 -1.72 11.96
CA ALA A 154 24.00 -1.53 11.76
C ALA A 154 24.45 -2.10 10.40
N LYS A 155 24.06 -3.33 10.07
CA LYS A 155 24.38 -3.98 8.79
C LYS A 155 23.84 -3.19 7.59
N ALA A 156 22.61 -2.68 7.66
CA ALA A 156 22.05 -1.84 6.60
C ALA A 156 22.84 -0.55 6.42
N ASN A 157 23.20 0.14 7.52
CA ASN A 157 23.97 1.36 7.50
C ASN A 157 25.37 1.16 6.89
N GLU A 158 26.05 0.05 7.19
CA GLU A 158 27.35 -0.30 6.59
C GLU A 158 27.27 -0.42 5.07
N THR A 159 26.10 -0.78 4.54
CA THR A 159 25.84 -0.86 3.09
C THR A 159 25.30 0.43 2.48
N GLY A 160 25.20 1.52 3.25
CA GLY A 160 24.69 2.82 2.82
C GLY A 160 23.16 2.90 2.73
N ILE A 161 22.44 2.01 3.43
CA ILE A 161 20.99 2.04 3.54
C ILE A 161 20.58 2.54 4.92
N THR A 162 19.84 3.66 4.98
CA THR A 162 19.20 4.12 6.22
C THR A 162 17.94 3.31 6.48
N LEU A 163 17.85 2.70 7.67
CA LEU A 163 16.77 1.77 8.02
C LEU A 163 15.88 2.32 9.13
N TYR A 164 14.57 2.29 8.91
CA TYR A 164 13.52 2.75 9.83
C TYR A 164 12.52 1.63 10.13
N ARG A 165 11.79 1.75 11.24
CA ARG A 165 10.54 1.02 11.49
C ARG A 165 9.38 1.80 10.87
N PHE A 166 8.32 1.10 10.49
CA PHE A 166 7.08 1.76 10.07
C PHE A 166 6.48 2.60 11.21
N ASP A 167 6.56 2.13 12.45
CA ASP A 167 6.12 2.89 13.62
C ASP A 167 6.88 4.22 13.77
N ASP A 168 8.19 4.25 13.45
CA ASP A 168 8.98 5.49 13.47
C ASP A 168 8.48 6.49 12.40
N ILE A 169 8.02 5.97 11.23
CA ILE A 169 7.39 6.79 10.20
C ILE A 169 6.07 7.37 10.70
N MET A 170 5.24 6.55 11.36
CA MET A 170 3.97 6.99 11.94
C MET A 170 4.20 8.07 13.01
N LEU A 171 5.10 7.84 13.95
CA LEU A 171 5.45 8.82 15.00
C LEU A 171 5.94 10.13 14.41
N ARG A 172 6.82 10.07 13.40
CA ARG A 172 7.31 11.26 12.69
C ARG A 172 6.17 12.07 12.06
N GLY A 173 5.22 11.40 11.42
CA GLY A 173 4.06 12.06 10.85
C GLY A 173 3.14 12.67 11.91
N GLU A 174 2.98 12.03 13.06
CA GLU A 174 2.26 12.56 14.21
C GLU A 174 2.94 13.81 14.79
N GLU A 175 4.28 13.82 14.88
CA GLU A 175 5.07 14.99 15.33
C GLU A 175 4.92 16.18 14.38
N ILE A 176 4.90 15.96 13.05
CA ILE A 176 4.59 17.00 12.05
C ILE A 176 3.18 17.55 12.30
N GLY A 177 2.30 16.68 12.74
CA GLY A 177 0.95 16.99 13.20
C GLY A 177 -0.09 17.00 12.10
N ILE A 178 -1.19 16.32 12.39
CA ILE A 178 -2.35 16.18 11.49
C ILE A 178 -2.95 17.53 11.06
N LYS A 179 -2.65 18.60 11.78
CA LYS A 179 -3.05 19.98 11.37
C LYS A 179 -2.44 20.38 10.03
N GLN A 180 -1.36 19.74 9.60
CA GLN A 180 -0.73 19.97 8.29
C GLN A 180 -1.32 19.09 7.18
N ARG A 181 -2.38 18.32 7.46
CA ARG A 181 -3.04 17.44 6.50
C ARG A 181 -3.44 18.14 5.20
N SER A 182 -3.83 19.43 5.28
CA SER A 182 -4.20 20.23 4.11
C SER A 182 -3.09 20.30 3.05
N LYS A 183 -1.82 20.17 3.44
CA LYS A 183 -0.71 20.10 2.49
C LYS A 183 -0.81 18.83 1.63
N ILE A 184 -1.04 17.68 2.27
CA ILE A 184 -1.19 16.41 1.55
C ILE A 184 -2.47 16.43 0.71
N GLU A 185 -3.58 16.93 1.25
CA GLU A 185 -4.84 17.03 0.52
C GLU A 185 -4.72 17.92 -0.71
N THR A 186 -3.94 19.02 -0.64
CA THR A 186 -3.64 19.86 -1.80
C THR A 186 -2.83 19.10 -2.86
N ILE A 187 -1.86 18.26 -2.45
CA ILE A 187 -1.10 17.43 -3.39
C ILE A 187 -2.02 16.38 -4.03
N MET A 188 -2.89 15.71 -3.26
CA MET A 188 -3.87 14.75 -3.78
C MET A 188 -4.73 15.37 -4.90
N GLU A 189 -5.13 16.64 -4.74
CA GLU A 189 -5.92 17.35 -5.75
C GLU A 189 -5.12 17.65 -7.02
N GLN A 190 -3.79 17.67 -6.96
CA GLN A 190 -2.91 17.86 -8.11
C GLN A 190 -2.58 16.56 -8.84
N VAL A 191 -2.78 15.42 -8.19
CA VAL A 191 -2.59 14.08 -8.82
C VAL A 191 -3.69 13.86 -9.85
N ASP A 192 -3.29 13.57 -11.11
CA ASP A 192 -4.22 13.28 -12.20
C ASP A 192 -4.60 11.79 -12.24
N GLY A 193 -5.74 11.50 -12.87
CA GLY A 193 -6.17 10.11 -13.10
C GLY A 193 -5.21 9.31 -13.98
N GLU A 194 -4.51 9.96 -14.88
CA GLU A 194 -3.51 9.36 -15.77
C GLU A 194 -2.10 9.28 -15.14
N ASP A 195 -1.89 9.87 -13.96
CA ASP A 195 -0.65 9.67 -13.22
C ASP A 195 -0.50 8.18 -12.84
N LEU A 196 0.75 7.73 -12.81
CA LEU A 196 1.09 6.34 -12.54
C LEU A 196 0.79 5.99 -11.08
N ALA A 197 0.01 4.93 -10.87
CA ALA A 197 -0.28 4.41 -9.53
C ALA A 197 0.69 3.29 -9.13
N THR A 198 1.07 2.41 -10.08
CA THR A 198 1.92 1.26 -9.77
C THR A 198 2.66 0.74 -11.00
N ILE A 199 3.77 0.02 -10.74
CA ILE A 199 4.50 -0.78 -11.73
C ILE A 199 4.55 -2.23 -11.24
N ILE A 200 3.71 -3.10 -11.80
CA ILE A 200 3.63 -4.52 -11.43
C ILE A 200 4.49 -5.35 -12.37
N PHE A 201 5.50 -6.03 -11.82
CA PHE A 201 6.36 -6.90 -12.61
C PHE A 201 5.74 -8.28 -12.80
N THR A 202 5.68 -8.74 -14.06
CA THR A 202 5.20 -10.06 -14.46
C THR A 202 6.33 -10.85 -15.12
N SER A 203 6.28 -12.19 -15.00
CA SER A 203 7.18 -13.06 -15.75
C SER A 203 6.89 -12.91 -17.24
N GLY A 204 7.78 -12.20 -17.97
CA GLY A 204 7.64 -12.08 -19.41
C GLY A 204 7.81 -13.42 -20.12
N THR A 205 7.11 -13.64 -21.23
CA THR A 205 7.26 -14.81 -22.11
C THR A 205 8.68 -15.00 -22.64
N THR A 206 9.50 -13.95 -22.61
CA THR A 206 10.92 -13.92 -23.02
C THR A 206 11.90 -14.18 -21.89
N GLY A 207 11.43 -14.52 -20.67
CA GLY A 207 12.27 -14.79 -19.49
C GLY A 207 12.69 -13.54 -18.71
N THR A 208 12.64 -12.34 -19.29
CA THR A 208 12.90 -11.09 -18.55
C THR A 208 11.60 -10.51 -18.01
N PRO A 209 11.50 -10.20 -16.71
CA PRO A 209 10.30 -9.60 -16.14
C PRO A 209 9.97 -8.26 -16.83
N LYS A 210 8.67 -8.01 -17.05
CA LYS A 210 8.16 -6.77 -17.62
C LYS A 210 7.37 -6.00 -16.57
N GLY A 211 7.62 -4.69 -16.46
CA GLY A 211 6.88 -3.79 -15.60
C GLY A 211 5.59 -3.32 -16.29
N VAL A 212 4.43 -3.78 -15.81
CA VAL A 212 3.12 -3.31 -16.26
C VAL A 212 2.80 -2.03 -15.49
N MET A 213 2.67 -0.93 -16.21
CA MET A 213 2.37 0.39 -15.70
C MET A 213 0.86 0.59 -15.66
N LEU A 214 0.30 0.83 -14.45
CA LEU A 214 -1.13 1.08 -14.27
C LEU A 214 -1.33 2.46 -13.63
N THR A 215 -2.28 3.23 -14.17
CA THR A 215 -2.65 4.56 -13.69
C THR A 215 -3.79 4.47 -12.67
N HIS A 216 -4.08 5.57 -11.96
CA HIS A 216 -5.27 5.67 -11.12
C HIS A 216 -6.54 5.38 -11.93
N ARG A 217 -6.60 5.88 -13.17
CA ARG A 217 -7.76 5.69 -14.06
C ARG A 217 -8.00 4.22 -14.40
N ASN A 218 -6.93 3.42 -14.58
CA ASN A 218 -7.08 2.00 -14.85
C ASN A 218 -7.82 1.26 -13.73
N TYR A 219 -7.51 1.59 -12.46
CA TYR A 219 -8.18 1.02 -11.30
C TYR A 219 -9.61 1.55 -11.12
N LEU A 220 -9.79 2.87 -11.24
CA LEU A 220 -11.10 3.49 -11.09
C LEU A 220 -12.10 3.02 -12.14
N ALA A 221 -11.65 2.78 -13.38
CA ALA A 221 -12.50 2.22 -14.44
C ALA A 221 -13.05 0.84 -14.08
N GLN A 222 -12.26 -0.01 -13.40
CA GLN A 222 -12.76 -1.29 -12.88
C GLN A 222 -13.79 -1.06 -11.75
N CYS A 223 -13.52 -0.12 -10.86
CA CYS A 223 -14.45 0.23 -9.78
C CYS A 223 -15.80 0.78 -10.32
N GLU A 224 -15.77 1.53 -11.41
CA GLU A 224 -16.98 2.06 -12.07
C GLU A 224 -17.86 0.96 -12.68
N VAL A 225 -17.29 -0.12 -13.18
CA VAL A 225 -18.02 -1.18 -13.91
C VAL A 225 -18.59 -2.24 -12.96
N VAL A 226 -17.85 -2.60 -11.91
CA VAL A 226 -18.21 -3.75 -11.05
C VAL A 226 -19.52 -3.55 -10.30
N HIS A 227 -19.94 -2.31 -10.00
CA HIS A 227 -21.23 -2.07 -9.36
C HIS A 227 -22.44 -2.53 -10.19
N ASN A 228 -22.28 -2.71 -11.50
CA ASN A 228 -23.33 -3.24 -12.37
C ASN A 228 -23.53 -4.76 -12.22
N VAL A 229 -22.54 -5.46 -11.67
CA VAL A 229 -22.55 -6.93 -11.57
C VAL A 229 -22.54 -7.45 -10.14
N MET A 230 -22.23 -6.59 -9.16
CA MET A 230 -22.17 -6.95 -7.74
C MET A 230 -22.98 -5.97 -6.88
N THR A 231 -23.76 -6.51 -5.95
CA THR A 231 -24.44 -5.72 -4.91
C THR A 231 -23.75 -5.93 -3.58
N VAL A 232 -22.99 -4.93 -3.13
CA VAL A 232 -22.33 -4.91 -1.83
C VAL A 232 -22.95 -3.80 -0.99
N GLN A 233 -23.27 -4.09 0.26
CA GLN A 233 -23.81 -3.08 1.17
C GLN A 233 -22.69 -2.44 1.98
N PRO A 234 -22.82 -1.16 2.35
CA PRO A 234 -21.88 -0.53 3.28
C PRO A 234 -21.72 -1.34 4.56
N GLY A 235 -20.48 -1.50 5.02
CA GLY A 235 -20.15 -2.27 6.22
C GLY A 235 -19.97 -3.78 6.02
N HIS A 236 -20.22 -4.32 4.83
CA HIS A 236 -19.82 -5.70 4.53
C HIS A 236 -18.30 -5.84 4.59
N MET A 237 -17.82 -7.02 4.97
CA MET A 237 -16.38 -7.33 5.05
C MET A 237 -15.97 -8.26 3.92
N TRP A 238 -14.85 -7.95 3.27
CA TRP A 238 -14.19 -8.77 2.26
C TRP A 238 -12.99 -9.45 2.89
N LEU A 239 -12.79 -10.72 2.61
CA LEU A 239 -11.62 -11.43 3.06
C LEU A 239 -10.48 -11.23 2.04
N SER A 240 -9.41 -10.54 2.46
CA SER A 240 -8.24 -10.26 1.64
C SER A 240 -7.25 -11.43 1.76
N VAL A 241 -7.21 -12.30 0.76
CA VAL A 241 -6.41 -13.54 0.76
C VAL A 241 -5.59 -13.76 -0.51
N LEU A 242 -5.95 -13.11 -1.60
CA LEU A 242 -5.15 -13.17 -2.82
C LEU A 242 -3.95 -12.23 -2.69
N PRO A 243 -2.85 -12.44 -3.46
CA PRO A 243 -1.67 -11.60 -3.36
C PRO A 243 -1.96 -10.12 -3.69
N VAL A 244 -1.83 -9.23 -2.71
CA VAL A 244 -2.12 -7.78 -2.88
C VAL A 244 -1.15 -7.09 -3.85
N TRP A 245 0.05 -7.61 -4.01
CA TRP A 245 1.02 -7.16 -5.00
C TRP A 245 0.62 -7.50 -6.45
N HIS A 246 -0.46 -8.29 -6.64
CA HIS A 246 -1.08 -8.57 -7.93
C HIS A 246 -2.26 -7.63 -8.18
N SER A 247 -2.46 -7.19 -9.43
CA SER A 247 -3.49 -6.22 -9.81
C SER A 247 -4.91 -6.61 -9.40
N PHE A 248 -5.25 -7.90 -9.38
CA PHE A 248 -6.60 -8.37 -9.08
C PHE A 248 -7.01 -8.12 -7.63
N GLU A 249 -6.20 -8.56 -6.65
CA GLU A 249 -6.49 -8.30 -5.22
C GLU A 249 -6.51 -6.80 -4.93
N ARG A 250 -5.62 -6.06 -5.60
CA ARG A 250 -5.57 -4.62 -5.46
C ARG A 250 -6.84 -3.92 -5.94
N VAL A 251 -7.42 -4.37 -7.06
CA VAL A 251 -8.76 -3.93 -7.50
C VAL A 251 -9.80 -4.24 -6.42
N ILE A 252 -9.77 -5.43 -5.79
CA ILE A 252 -10.69 -5.80 -4.72
C ILE A 252 -10.58 -4.83 -3.53
N GLN A 253 -9.37 -4.43 -3.14
CA GLN A 253 -9.20 -3.46 -2.05
C GLN A 253 -9.81 -2.09 -2.40
N TYR A 254 -9.62 -1.60 -3.62
CA TYR A 254 -10.25 -0.34 -4.05
C TYR A 254 -11.76 -0.47 -4.26
N LEU A 255 -12.25 -1.66 -4.65
CA LEU A 255 -13.68 -1.95 -4.67
C LEU A 255 -14.30 -1.90 -3.27
N ALA A 256 -13.63 -2.46 -2.26
CA ALA A 256 -14.09 -2.37 -0.88
C ALA A 256 -14.27 -0.90 -0.47
N ILE A 257 -13.31 -0.03 -0.79
CA ILE A 257 -13.43 1.41 -0.54
C ILE A 257 -14.59 2.01 -1.34
N THR A 258 -14.74 1.66 -2.63
CA THR A 258 -15.82 2.15 -3.49
C THR A 258 -17.19 1.80 -2.93
N PHE A 259 -17.37 0.57 -2.45
CA PHE A 259 -18.62 0.06 -1.86
C PHE A 259 -18.81 0.43 -0.37
N LYS A 260 -17.88 1.20 0.24
CA LYS A 260 -17.98 1.60 1.65
C LYS A 260 -18.00 0.38 2.58
N SER A 261 -17.27 -0.66 2.21
CA SER A 261 -17.13 -1.94 2.91
C SER A 261 -15.73 -2.09 3.47
N GLY A 262 -15.47 -3.14 4.23
CA GLY A 262 -14.18 -3.35 4.90
C GLY A 262 -13.40 -4.52 4.31
N LEU A 263 -12.14 -4.60 4.72
CA LEU A 263 -11.16 -5.63 4.36
C LEU A 263 -10.69 -6.33 5.64
N ALA A 264 -10.84 -7.64 5.71
CA ALA A 264 -10.25 -8.47 6.75
C ALA A 264 -9.03 -9.18 6.19
N TYR A 265 -7.87 -8.97 6.82
CA TYR A 265 -6.62 -9.59 6.39
C TYR A 265 -6.43 -10.95 7.04
N SER A 266 -6.26 -11.98 6.23
CA SER A 266 -5.95 -13.33 6.68
C SER A 266 -4.91 -13.99 5.76
N LYS A 267 -4.16 -14.94 6.31
CA LYS A 267 -3.23 -15.72 5.48
C LYS A 267 -4.01 -16.78 4.70
N PRO A 268 -3.70 -17.02 3.42
CA PRO A 268 -4.41 -17.98 2.56
C PRO A 268 -4.04 -19.45 2.88
N ILE A 269 -4.08 -19.81 4.15
CA ILE A 269 -3.86 -21.17 4.65
C ILE A 269 -5.06 -21.64 5.46
N ALA A 270 -5.48 -22.89 5.29
CA ALA A 270 -6.70 -23.42 5.91
C ALA A 270 -6.74 -23.21 7.44
N ALA A 271 -5.60 -23.41 8.11
CA ALA A 271 -5.48 -23.24 9.57
C ALA A 271 -5.74 -21.79 10.05
N ALA A 272 -5.52 -20.77 9.19
CA ALA A 272 -5.77 -19.39 9.52
C ALA A 272 -7.16 -18.93 9.06
N MET A 273 -7.65 -19.45 7.93
CA MET A 273 -8.92 -19.01 7.31
C MET A 273 -10.16 -19.66 7.95
N LEU A 274 -10.06 -20.94 8.40
CA LEU A 274 -11.23 -21.65 8.95
C LEU A 274 -11.76 -21.05 10.27
N PRO A 275 -10.94 -20.47 11.16
CA PRO A 275 -11.42 -19.77 12.34
C PRO A 275 -11.98 -18.35 12.07
N ASP A 276 -11.73 -17.79 10.89
CA ASP A 276 -12.12 -16.43 10.49
C ASP A 276 -13.50 -16.41 9.83
#